data_12278fd5f4b1312f1cefec999a21758e
#
_entry.id   12278fd5f4b1312f1cefec999a21758e
#
_cell.length_a   1.000
_cell.length_b   1.000
_cell.length_c   1.000
_cell.angle_alpha   90.00
_cell.angle_beta   90.00
_cell.angle_gamma   90.00
#
_symmetry.space_group_name_H-M   'P 1'
#
loop_
_entity.id
_entity.type
_entity.pdbx_description
1 polymer ?
#
loop_
_entity_poly.entity_id
_entity_poly.type
_entity_poly.pdbx_seq_one_letter_code
_entity_poly.pdbx_strand_id
1 'polypeptide(L)'
;IRQHSPYKVIQVETAEADDIIGAICKYVDEEQPLGAESILILSGDKDFQQLQQFHNVEQYSPIMKKFIKCVRPFEYLAEHTARGDRGDGVPNILSPDTVFVDGQRQKPLTKKRLAEFIKSGVDACQTDEEKQHWQRNNLMVNLTMTPDNIVSQIIEQFKSEPKGSKRKLLDLFIAKKMKHMIELVEEF
;
A
#
# COMPACT_ATOMS: atom_id res chain seq x y z
N ILE A 1 -1.94 12.62 -18.51
CA ILE A 1 -2.05 11.17 -18.78
C ILE A 1 -3.50 10.72 -18.59
N ARG A 2 -4.19 11.01 -17.48
CA ARG A 2 -5.53 10.52 -17.12
C ARG A 2 -6.58 10.64 -18.24
N GLN A 3 -6.55 11.69 -19.08
CA GLN A 3 -7.51 11.92 -20.18
C GLN A 3 -7.05 11.32 -21.52
N HIS A 4 -5.84 10.79 -21.59
CA HIS A 4 -5.23 10.31 -22.82
C HIS A 4 -4.96 8.81 -22.80
N SER A 5 -4.57 8.25 -21.63
CA SER A 5 -4.24 6.85 -21.48
C SER A 5 -5.47 5.94 -21.63
N PRO A 6 -5.35 4.78 -22.32
CA PRO A 6 -6.37 3.75 -22.34
C PRO A 6 -6.48 3.01 -20.98
N TYR A 7 -5.53 3.21 -20.08
CA TYR A 7 -5.54 2.62 -18.75
C TYR A 7 -6.25 3.52 -17.76
N LYS A 8 -6.79 2.91 -16.70
CA LYS A 8 -7.38 3.65 -15.59
C LYS A 8 -6.27 4.37 -14.82
N VAL A 9 -6.47 5.65 -14.59
CA VAL A 9 -5.62 6.49 -13.75
C VAL A 9 -6.48 6.96 -12.59
N ILE A 10 -6.26 6.38 -11.42
CA ILE A 10 -7.03 6.67 -10.21
C ILE A 10 -6.26 7.70 -9.40
N GLN A 11 -6.96 8.73 -8.97
CA GLN A 11 -6.42 9.78 -8.11
C GLN A 11 -7.55 10.27 -7.21
N VAL A 12 -7.39 10.09 -5.92
CA VAL A 12 -8.32 10.56 -4.89
C VAL A 12 -7.58 11.57 -4.03
N GLU A 13 -8.23 12.68 -3.72
CA GLU A 13 -7.65 13.68 -2.83
C GLU A 13 -7.43 13.09 -1.45
N THR A 14 -6.30 13.39 -0.83
CA THR A 14 -5.87 12.86 0.47
C THR A 14 -5.53 11.37 0.52
N ALA A 15 -5.58 10.65 -0.61
CA ALA A 15 -5.13 9.26 -0.69
C ALA A 15 -3.76 9.15 -1.37
N GLU A 16 -2.90 8.34 -0.80
CA GLU A 16 -1.64 7.94 -1.42
C GLU A 16 -1.85 6.77 -2.40
N ALA A 17 -0.85 6.46 -3.20
CA ALA A 17 -0.93 5.34 -4.13
C ALA A 17 -1.15 4.00 -3.39
N ASP A 18 -0.58 3.88 -2.20
CA ASP A 18 -0.62 2.69 -1.37
C ASP A 18 -2.03 2.45 -0.82
N ASP A 19 -2.74 3.50 -0.39
CA ASP A 19 -4.15 3.45 -0.01
C ASP A 19 -5.02 2.95 -1.17
N ILE A 20 -4.76 3.49 -2.37
CA ILE A 20 -5.52 3.13 -3.58
C ILE A 20 -5.32 1.65 -3.91
N ILE A 21 -4.08 1.17 -3.91
CA ILE A 21 -3.74 -0.22 -4.19
C ILE A 21 -4.32 -1.14 -3.12
N GLY A 22 -4.17 -0.78 -1.84
CA GLY A 22 -4.73 -1.54 -0.72
C GLY A 22 -6.25 -1.68 -0.80
N ALA A 23 -6.95 -0.57 -1.06
CA ALA A 23 -8.41 -0.56 -1.21
C ALA A 23 -8.89 -1.44 -2.38
N ILE A 24 -8.20 -1.39 -3.53
CA ILE A 24 -8.54 -2.21 -4.70
C ILE A 24 -8.30 -3.69 -4.41
N CYS A 25 -7.16 -4.06 -3.81
CA CYS A 25 -6.86 -5.45 -3.46
C CYS A 25 -7.94 -6.03 -2.53
N LYS A 26 -8.30 -5.28 -1.50
CA LYS A 26 -9.36 -5.67 -0.56
C LYS A 26 -10.71 -5.83 -1.27
N TYR A 27 -11.09 -4.84 -2.09
CA TYR A 27 -12.35 -4.87 -2.82
C TYR A 27 -12.46 -6.08 -3.76
N VAL A 28 -11.41 -6.39 -4.53
CA VAL A 28 -11.43 -7.54 -5.45
C VAL A 28 -11.51 -8.86 -4.69
N ASP A 29 -10.85 -8.99 -3.56
CA ASP A 29 -10.91 -10.20 -2.71
C ASP A 29 -12.32 -10.40 -2.11
N GLU A 30 -12.97 -9.32 -1.66
CA GLU A 30 -14.31 -9.36 -1.06
C GLU A 30 -15.42 -9.64 -2.09
N GLU A 31 -15.34 -9.06 -3.29
CA GLU A 31 -16.36 -9.20 -4.33
C GLU A 31 -16.24 -10.50 -5.14
N GLN A 32 -15.07 -11.12 -5.19
CA GLN A 32 -14.79 -12.29 -6.00
C GLN A 32 -14.04 -13.38 -5.21
N PRO A 33 -14.57 -13.88 -4.09
CA PRO A 33 -13.85 -14.78 -3.20
C PRO A 33 -13.46 -16.13 -3.82
N LEU A 34 -14.15 -16.56 -4.90
CA LEU A 34 -13.87 -17.81 -5.61
C LEU A 34 -13.65 -17.55 -7.10
N GLY A 35 -12.43 -17.20 -7.47
CA GLY A 35 -12.06 -16.91 -8.85
C GLY A 35 -11.76 -15.45 -9.10
N ALA A 36 -11.32 -14.76 -8.09
CA ALA A 36 -10.85 -13.37 -8.18
C ALA A 36 -9.82 -13.21 -9.30
N GLU A 37 -9.92 -12.12 -10.02
CA GLU A 37 -8.88 -11.72 -10.96
C GLU A 37 -7.53 -11.62 -10.24
N SER A 38 -6.48 -12.13 -10.87
CA SER A 38 -5.13 -12.00 -10.33
C SER A 38 -4.70 -10.55 -10.35
N ILE A 39 -4.17 -10.08 -9.23
CA ILE A 39 -3.62 -8.73 -9.09
C ILE A 39 -2.10 -8.82 -9.06
N LEU A 40 -1.44 -8.14 -10.00
CA LEU A 40 0.01 -7.99 -9.99
C LEU A 40 0.39 -6.55 -9.64
N ILE A 41 0.97 -6.35 -8.46
CA ILE A 41 1.50 -5.05 -8.03
C ILE A 41 2.91 -4.88 -8.61
N LEU A 42 3.10 -3.88 -9.49
CA LEU A 42 4.40 -3.54 -10.07
C LEU A 42 5.11 -2.48 -9.21
N SER A 43 5.65 -2.92 -8.08
CA SER A 43 6.38 -2.05 -7.15
C SER A 43 7.45 -2.81 -6.38
N GLY A 44 8.56 -2.13 -6.06
CA GLY A 44 9.59 -2.63 -5.15
C GLY A 44 9.32 -2.30 -3.68
N ASP A 45 8.23 -1.58 -3.39
CA ASP A 45 7.92 -1.15 -2.03
C ASP A 45 7.61 -2.35 -1.14
N LYS A 46 8.25 -2.37 0.04
CA LYS A 46 8.10 -3.45 1.02
C LYS A 46 6.69 -3.48 1.64
N ASP A 47 5.99 -2.34 1.67
CA ASP A 47 4.74 -2.22 2.39
C ASP A 47 3.59 -2.97 1.71
N PHE A 48 3.70 -3.18 0.39
CA PHE A 48 2.78 -4.06 -0.34
C PHE A 48 2.88 -5.54 0.02
N GLN A 49 3.92 -5.98 0.74
CA GLN A 49 4.03 -7.36 1.20
C GLN A 49 2.84 -7.77 2.09
N GLN A 50 2.27 -6.83 2.85
CA GLN A 50 1.08 -7.07 3.65
C GLN A 50 -0.16 -7.43 2.80
N LEU A 51 -0.23 -6.94 1.56
CA LEU A 51 -1.37 -7.21 0.66
C LEU A 51 -1.37 -8.64 0.10
N GLN A 52 -0.25 -9.38 0.25
CA GLN A 52 -0.21 -10.81 -0.06
C GLN A 52 -0.98 -11.67 0.96
N GLN A 53 -1.67 -11.06 1.92
CA GLN A 53 -2.72 -11.71 2.71
C GLN A 53 -3.92 -12.09 1.85
N PHE A 54 -4.17 -11.38 0.76
CA PHE A 54 -5.15 -11.70 -0.25
C PHE A 54 -4.55 -12.73 -1.22
N HIS A 55 -5.23 -13.85 -1.42
CA HIS A 55 -4.69 -15.01 -2.15
C HIS A 55 -4.41 -14.77 -3.64
N ASN A 56 -5.02 -13.74 -4.22
CA ASN A 56 -4.93 -13.36 -5.63
C ASN A 56 -3.91 -12.24 -5.90
N VAL A 57 -3.15 -11.80 -4.89
CA VAL A 57 -2.21 -10.69 -4.99
C VAL A 57 -0.77 -11.18 -5.08
N GLU A 58 -0.07 -10.77 -6.12
CA GLU A 58 1.36 -10.94 -6.31
C GLU A 58 2.07 -9.58 -6.43
N GLN A 59 3.34 -9.55 -6.10
CA GLN A 59 4.17 -8.35 -6.21
C GLN A 59 5.41 -8.64 -7.05
N TYR A 60 5.68 -7.77 -8.04
CA TYR A 60 6.90 -7.82 -8.84
C TYR A 60 7.64 -6.49 -8.75
N SER A 61 8.93 -6.55 -8.47
CA SER A 61 9.80 -5.37 -8.47
C SER A 61 10.45 -5.20 -9.86
N PRO A 62 10.08 -4.15 -10.62
CA PRO A 62 10.69 -3.86 -11.91
C PRO A 62 12.19 -3.53 -11.79
N ILE A 63 12.59 -2.90 -10.66
CA ILE A 63 13.99 -2.52 -10.40
C ILE A 63 14.83 -3.77 -10.11
N MET A 64 14.34 -4.66 -9.23
CA MET A 64 15.04 -5.91 -8.89
C MET A 64 14.81 -7.03 -9.92
N LYS A 65 13.89 -6.84 -10.86
CA LYS A 65 13.46 -7.80 -11.88
C LYS A 65 13.08 -9.16 -11.30
N LYS A 66 12.36 -9.17 -10.20
CA LYS A 66 11.92 -10.40 -9.51
C LYS A 66 10.62 -10.23 -8.76
N PHE A 67 9.93 -11.34 -8.54
CA PHE A 67 8.80 -11.40 -7.62
C PHE A 67 9.28 -11.24 -6.18
N ILE A 68 8.53 -10.45 -5.41
CA ILE A 68 8.68 -10.32 -3.97
C ILE A 68 7.63 -11.23 -3.33
N LYS A 69 8.08 -12.18 -2.52
CA LYS A 69 7.19 -13.12 -1.84
C LYS A 69 7.20 -12.87 -0.34
N CYS A 70 6.02 -12.74 0.24
CA CYS A 70 5.80 -12.67 1.68
C CYS A 70 5.05 -13.92 2.12
N VAL A 71 5.73 -14.81 2.84
CA VAL A 71 5.14 -16.09 3.28
C VAL A 71 4.17 -15.89 4.43
N ARG A 72 4.35 -14.83 5.21
CA ARG A 72 3.57 -14.55 6.43
C ARG A 72 3.14 -13.08 6.49
N PRO A 73 2.21 -12.67 5.63
CA PRO A 73 1.83 -11.25 5.53
C PRO A 73 1.23 -10.69 6.82
N PHE A 74 0.51 -11.49 7.59
CA PHE A 74 -0.01 -11.06 8.90
C PHE A 74 1.09 -10.83 9.94
N GLU A 75 2.11 -11.70 9.98
CA GLU A 75 3.26 -11.49 10.86
C GLU A 75 4.08 -10.27 10.42
N TYR A 76 4.22 -10.08 9.11
CA TYR A 76 4.85 -8.90 8.54
C TYR A 76 4.13 -7.62 8.99
N LEU A 77 2.81 -7.56 8.85
CA LEU A 77 2.01 -6.40 9.27
C LEU A 77 2.13 -6.16 10.79
N ALA A 78 2.05 -7.21 11.60
CA ALA A 78 2.21 -7.10 13.05
C ALA A 78 3.60 -6.58 13.44
N GLU A 79 4.65 -7.07 12.78
CA GLU A 79 6.01 -6.56 12.96
C GLU A 79 6.12 -5.09 12.57
N HIS A 80 5.56 -4.72 11.41
CA HIS A 80 5.58 -3.34 10.90
C HIS A 80 4.81 -2.41 11.85
N THR A 81 3.62 -2.80 12.31
CA THR A 81 2.86 -2.06 13.33
C THR A 81 3.67 -1.85 14.61
N ALA A 82 4.32 -2.91 15.11
CA ALA A 82 5.11 -2.81 16.34
C ALA A 82 6.35 -1.92 16.20
N ARG A 83 7.03 -1.97 15.05
CA ARG A 83 8.24 -1.18 14.76
C ARG A 83 7.94 0.27 14.39
N GLY A 84 6.76 0.52 13.82
CA GLY A 84 6.46 1.75 13.11
C GLY A 84 7.28 1.91 11.84
N ASP A 85 7.15 3.05 11.19
CA ASP A 85 7.97 3.46 10.06
C ASP A 85 8.63 4.82 10.31
N ARG A 86 9.95 4.79 10.47
CA ARG A 86 10.71 6.02 10.72
C ARG A 86 10.72 6.94 9.49
N GLY A 87 10.62 6.38 8.28
CA GLY A 87 10.57 7.14 7.04
C GLY A 87 9.36 8.05 6.99
N ASP A 88 8.23 7.54 7.44
CA ASP A 88 6.94 8.22 7.49
C ASP A 88 6.66 8.91 8.84
N GLY A 89 7.67 8.93 9.72
CA GLY A 89 7.55 9.59 11.02
C GLY A 89 6.72 8.81 12.04
N VAL A 90 6.45 7.52 11.81
CA VAL A 90 5.69 6.66 12.70
C VAL A 90 6.62 5.96 13.70
N PRO A 91 6.62 6.33 15.00
CA PRO A 91 7.50 5.69 15.99
C PRO A 91 7.03 4.28 16.36
N ASN A 92 7.95 3.49 16.92
CA ASN A 92 7.56 2.20 17.46
C ASN A 92 6.58 2.35 18.63
N ILE A 93 5.84 1.29 18.92
CA ILE A 93 4.76 1.31 19.91
C ILE A 93 5.20 1.58 21.35
N LEU A 94 6.49 1.48 21.68
CA LEU A 94 7.01 1.80 23.01
C LEU A 94 7.38 3.28 23.16
N SER A 95 7.33 4.04 22.07
CA SER A 95 7.81 5.43 22.01
C SER A 95 6.65 6.42 21.85
N PRO A 96 6.74 7.60 22.48
CA PRO A 96 5.72 8.63 22.33
C PRO A 96 5.66 9.20 20.90
N ASP A 97 4.54 9.78 20.53
CA ASP A 97 4.27 10.37 19.22
C ASP A 97 5.28 11.46 18.84
N THR A 98 5.74 12.20 19.84
CA THR A 98 6.64 13.35 19.66
C THR A 98 8.12 12.96 19.55
N VAL A 99 8.47 11.68 19.70
CA VAL A 99 9.88 11.24 19.84
C VAL A 99 10.80 11.74 18.72
N PHE A 100 10.30 11.83 17.49
CA PHE A 100 11.09 12.32 16.36
C PHE A 100 11.12 13.86 16.29
N VAL A 101 10.02 14.52 16.69
CA VAL A 101 9.91 15.98 16.73
C VAL A 101 10.82 16.53 17.83
N ASP A 102 10.87 15.84 18.97
CA ASP A 102 11.73 16.21 20.10
C ASP A 102 13.20 15.82 19.90
N GLY A 103 13.54 15.19 18.76
CA GLY A 103 14.89 14.73 18.48
C GLY A 103 15.39 13.63 19.41
N GLN A 104 14.47 12.93 20.08
CA GLN A 104 14.80 11.88 21.03
C GLN A 104 15.03 10.53 20.34
N ARG A 105 15.69 9.62 21.05
CA ARG A 105 15.80 8.24 20.61
C ARG A 105 14.57 7.45 21.01
N GLN A 106 14.09 6.61 20.10
CA GLN A 106 13.03 5.66 20.40
C GLN A 106 13.43 4.71 21.54
N LYS A 107 12.45 4.32 22.36
CA LYS A 107 12.64 3.24 23.33
C LYS A 107 12.99 1.94 22.58
N PRO A 108 13.96 1.13 23.06
CA PRO A 108 14.41 -0.05 22.37
C PRO A 108 13.31 -1.13 22.37
N LEU A 109 12.90 -1.57 21.21
CA LEU A 109 12.02 -2.72 21.03
C LEU A 109 12.88 -3.98 20.94
N THR A 110 12.91 -4.77 22.02
CA THR A 110 13.72 -6.00 22.09
C THR A 110 13.14 -7.09 21.18
N LYS A 111 13.99 -8.02 20.74
CA LYS A 111 13.54 -9.18 19.92
C LYS A 111 12.45 -9.99 20.63
N LYS A 112 12.53 -10.14 21.96
CA LYS A 112 11.53 -10.85 22.75
C LYS A 112 10.17 -10.13 22.69
N ARG A 113 10.14 -8.81 22.96
CA ARG A 113 8.90 -8.03 22.89
C ARG A 113 8.31 -8.02 21.49
N LEU A 114 9.17 -7.89 20.47
CA LEU A 114 8.71 -7.95 19.08
C LEU A 114 8.05 -9.29 18.76
N ALA A 115 8.64 -10.41 19.18
CA ALA A 115 8.05 -11.73 18.98
C ALA A 115 6.69 -11.89 19.67
N GLU A 116 6.50 -11.28 20.85
CA GLU A 116 5.23 -11.24 21.55
C GLU A 116 4.18 -10.49 20.74
N PHE A 117 4.52 -9.32 20.17
CA PHE A 117 3.62 -8.54 19.31
C PHE A 117 3.29 -9.25 18.01
N ILE A 118 4.26 -9.88 17.36
CA ILE A 118 4.02 -10.67 16.14
C ILE A 118 3.04 -11.82 16.42
N LYS A 119 3.14 -12.45 17.57
CA LYS A 119 2.30 -13.59 17.96
C LYS A 119 0.88 -13.18 18.38
N SER A 120 0.75 -12.10 19.13
CA SER A 120 -0.49 -11.76 19.86
C SER A 120 -1.04 -10.37 19.53
N GLY A 121 -0.37 -9.61 18.67
CA GLY A 121 -0.83 -8.28 18.27
C GLY A 121 -1.04 -7.36 19.47
N VAL A 122 -2.19 -6.68 19.49
CA VAL A 122 -2.59 -5.76 20.57
C VAL A 122 -2.67 -6.42 21.95
N ASP A 123 -2.95 -7.72 22.01
CA ASP A 123 -3.04 -8.44 23.29
C ASP A 123 -1.68 -8.59 23.99
N ALA A 124 -0.58 -8.36 23.27
CA ALA A 124 0.76 -8.29 23.86
C ALA A 124 1.06 -6.95 24.54
N CYS A 125 0.21 -5.94 24.40
CA CYS A 125 0.37 -4.64 25.04
C CYS A 125 0.23 -4.77 26.57
N GLN A 126 1.17 -4.18 27.30
CA GLN A 126 1.21 -4.25 28.77
C GLN A 126 0.58 -3.02 29.44
N THR A 127 0.42 -1.94 28.69
CA THR A 127 -0.16 -0.68 29.16
C THR A 127 -1.18 -0.14 28.17
N ASP A 128 -2.04 0.75 28.62
CA ASP A 128 -3.00 1.43 27.75
C ASP A 128 -2.28 2.38 26.75
N GLU A 129 -1.13 2.95 27.14
CA GLU A 129 -0.27 3.73 26.24
C GLU A 129 0.22 2.85 25.06
N GLU A 130 0.73 1.64 25.34
CA GLU A 130 1.13 0.72 24.28
C GLU A 130 -0.03 0.35 23.36
N LYS A 131 -1.25 0.17 23.90
CA LYS A 131 -2.45 -0.09 23.07
C LYS A 131 -2.80 1.09 22.16
N GLN A 132 -2.74 2.31 22.69
CA GLN A 132 -2.97 3.51 21.90
C GLN A 132 -1.93 3.65 20.77
N HIS A 133 -0.66 3.42 21.08
CA HIS A 133 0.41 3.45 20.08
C HIS A 133 0.25 2.33 19.04
N TRP A 134 -0.18 1.13 19.45
CA TRP A 134 -0.52 0.07 18.52
C TRP A 134 -1.64 0.46 17.56
N GLN A 135 -2.73 1.03 18.09
CA GLN A 135 -3.85 1.49 17.28
C GLN A 135 -3.43 2.59 16.30
N ARG A 136 -2.67 3.58 16.77
CA ARG A 136 -2.09 4.63 15.92
C ARG A 136 -1.27 4.03 14.79
N ASN A 137 -0.31 3.16 15.12
CA ASN A 137 0.57 2.57 14.11
C ASN A 137 -0.22 1.71 13.13
N ASN A 138 -1.18 0.91 13.61
CA ASN A 138 -2.01 0.11 12.74
C ASN A 138 -2.81 0.97 11.75
N LEU A 139 -3.34 2.11 12.19
CA LEU A 139 -4.02 3.05 11.29
C LEU A 139 -3.07 3.65 10.24
N MET A 140 -1.80 3.86 10.59
CA MET A 140 -0.83 4.51 9.71
C MET A 140 -0.18 3.54 8.72
N VAL A 141 0.05 2.28 9.11
CA VAL A 141 0.82 1.35 8.28
C VAL A 141 -0.01 0.26 7.63
N ASN A 142 -1.25 0.05 8.08
CA ASN A 142 -2.12 -1.00 7.55
C ASN A 142 -2.96 -0.49 6.38
N LEU A 143 -2.59 -0.87 5.18
CA LEU A 143 -3.22 -0.44 3.93
C LEU A 143 -4.69 -0.91 3.78
N THR A 144 -5.19 -1.75 4.70
CA THR A 144 -6.61 -2.12 4.73
C THR A 144 -7.46 -1.22 5.62
N MET A 145 -6.83 -0.24 6.29
CA MET A 145 -7.47 0.68 7.24
C MET A 145 -7.76 2.06 6.63
N THR A 146 -7.63 2.21 5.33
CA THR A 146 -8.03 3.44 4.61
C THR A 146 -9.48 3.81 4.93
N PRO A 147 -9.79 5.07 5.27
CA PRO A 147 -11.15 5.48 5.64
C PRO A 147 -12.21 5.20 4.57
N ASP A 148 -13.40 4.74 4.98
CA ASP A 148 -14.48 4.29 4.09
C ASP A 148 -14.89 5.33 3.04
N ASN A 149 -14.88 6.61 3.39
CA ASN A 149 -15.20 7.69 2.45
C ASN A 149 -14.16 7.84 1.34
N ILE A 150 -12.89 7.53 1.61
CA ILE A 150 -11.80 7.49 0.62
C ILE A 150 -11.91 6.21 -0.20
N VAL A 151 -12.09 5.06 0.45
CA VAL A 151 -12.30 3.76 -0.22
C VAL A 151 -13.44 3.84 -1.23
N SER A 152 -14.58 4.44 -0.85
CA SER A 152 -15.73 4.60 -1.74
C SER A 152 -15.38 5.37 -3.02
N GLN A 153 -14.61 6.45 -2.91
CA GLN A 153 -14.16 7.25 -4.05
C GLN A 153 -13.15 6.48 -4.94
N ILE A 154 -12.27 5.69 -4.31
CA ILE A 154 -11.32 4.82 -5.02
C ILE A 154 -12.08 3.80 -5.86
N ILE A 155 -13.03 3.10 -5.25
CA ILE A 155 -13.80 2.03 -5.92
C ILE A 155 -14.71 2.61 -7.01
N GLU A 156 -15.31 3.77 -6.82
CA GLU A 156 -16.07 4.46 -7.86
C GLU A 156 -15.18 4.74 -9.10
N GLN A 157 -13.96 5.26 -8.89
CA GLN A 157 -13.02 5.49 -9.99
C GLN A 157 -12.52 4.17 -10.60
N PHE A 158 -12.31 3.14 -9.79
CA PHE A 158 -11.89 1.82 -10.27
C PHE A 158 -12.94 1.17 -11.17
N LYS A 159 -14.23 1.31 -10.84
CA LYS A 159 -15.36 0.80 -11.66
C LYS A 159 -15.60 1.63 -12.93
N SER A 160 -15.16 2.89 -12.96
CA SER A 160 -15.40 3.76 -14.12
C SER A 160 -14.56 3.35 -15.34
N GLU A 161 -15.05 3.66 -16.53
CA GLU A 161 -14.31 3.43 -17.77
C GLU A 161 -13.12 4.40 -17.91
N PRO A 162 -12.00 3.97 -18.55
CA PRO A 162 -10.89 4.84 -18.87
C PRO A 162 -11.36 6.06 -19.71
N LYS A 163 -10.85 7.25 -19.37
CA LYS A 163 -11.22 8.50 -20.09
C LYS A 163 -10.45 8.72 -21.39
N GLY A 164 -9.36 7.96 -21.57
CA GLY A 164 -8.49 8.06 -22.72
C GLY A 164 -8.66 6.93 -23.73
N SER A 165 -7.77 6.91 -24.69
CA SER A 165 -7.67 5.84 -25.70
C SER A 165 -6.24 5.80 -26.24
N LYS A 166 -5.86 4.70 -26.89
CA LYS A 166 -4.56 4.58 -27.57
C LYS A 166 -4.31 5.75 -28.53
N ARG A 167 -5.33 6.17 -29.30
CA ARG A 167 -5.23 7.32 -30.20
C ARG A 167 -4.91 8.61 -29.46
N LYS A 168 -5.65 8.92 -28.39
CA LYS A 168 -5.40 10.13 -27.58
C LYS A 168 -4.01 10.09 -26.93
N LEU A 169 -3.53 8.89 -26.55
CA LEU A 169 -2.19 8.72 -26.01
C LEU A 169 -1.11 9.02 -27.07
N LEU A 170 -1.29 8.52 -28.30
CA LEU A 170 -0.43 8.86 -29.42
C LEU A 170 -0.39 10.36 -29.71
N ASP A 171 -1.53 11.02 -29.75
CA ASP A 171 -1.64 12.48 -29.95
C ASP A 171 -0.85 13.23 -28.86
N LEU A 172 -0.93 12.78 -27.61
CA LEU A 172 -0.15 13.34 -26.50
C LEU A 172 1.36 13.15 -26.71
N PHE A 173 1.82 11.95 -27.12
CA PHE A 173 3.23 11.67 -27.37
C PHE A 173 3.77 12.52 -28.51
N ILE A 174 3.01 12.73 -29.58
CA ILE A 174 3.36 13.60 -30.69
C ILE A 174 3.47 15.05 -30.20
N ALA A 175 2.45 15.57 -29.51
CA ALA A 175 2.43 16.93 -28.99
C ALA A 175 3.59 17.23 -28.03
N LYS A 176 4.00 16.22 -27.23
CA LYS A 176 5.12 16.32 -26.29
C LYS A 176 6.48 15.92 -26.88
N LYS A 177 6.53 15.59 -28.19
CA LYS A 177 7.74 15.15 -28.91
C LYS A 177 8.46 13.96 -28.25
N MET A 178 7.69 13.00 -27.71
CA MET A 178 8.17 11.82 -26.99
C MET A 178 8.48 10.68 -28.00
N LYS A 179 9.55 10.82 -28.79
CA LYS A 179 9.87 9.92 -29.91
C LYS A 179 9.83 8.45 -29.55
N HIS A 180 10.53 8.02 -28.49
CA HIS A 180 10.54 6.60 -28.07
C HIS A 180 9.16 6.07 -27.70
N MET A 181 8.31 6.90 -27.09
CA MET A 181 6.94 6.49 -26.74
C MET A 181 6.05 6.36 -27.98
N ILE A 182 6.32 7.16 -29.02
CA ILE A 182 5.60 7.05 -30.30
C ILE A 182 5.93 5.72 -30.97
N GLU A 183 7.18 5.30 -30.95
CA GLU A 183 7.66 4.02 -31.52
C GLU A 183 7.05 2.80 -30.81
N LEU A 184 6.75 2.94 -29.52
CA LEU A 184 6.21 1.87 -28.66
C LEU A 184 4.69 1.97 -28.44
N VAL A 185 3.99 2.87 -29.17
CA VAL A 185 2.56 3.13 -28.91
C VAL A 185 1.67 1.90 -29.07
N GLU A 186 2.08 0.94 -29.90
CA GLU A 186 1.35 -0.31 -30.08
C GLU A 186 1.41 -1.26 -28.87
N GLU A 187 2.35 -1.05 -27.99
CA GLU A 187 2.50 -1.83 -26.75
C GLU A 187 1.58 -1.35 -25.60
N PHE A 188 0.88 -0.22 -25.80
CA PHE A 188 -0.05 0.37 -24.82
C PHE A 188 -1.54 -0.07 -25.06
#